data_cd8ab1e1bebfeae1f521018e0a09dce3
#
_entry.id   cd8ab1e1bebfeae1f521018e0a09dce3
#
_cell.length_a   1.000
_cell.length_b   1.000
_cell.length_c   1.000
_cell.angle_alpha   90.00
_cell.angle_beta   90.00
_cell.angle_gamma   90.00
#
_symmetry.space_group_name_H-M   'P 1'
#
loop_
_entity.id
_entity.type
_entity.pdbx_description
1 polymer ?
#
loop_
_entity_poly.entity_id
_entity_poly.type
_entity_poly.pdbx_seq_one_letter_code
_entity_poly.pdbx_strand_id
1 'polypeptide(L)'
;KLTYDILEHSYTSSLEMGPYLLYEEPLTPLTGTQAQLPILLSEYRFYNTDDIDTYLKLLTTIPDYFQSIVTFEKAKSNAGLFMASYVADDIITECQTFATMKNNYLYATFDSKIDALNLPAATSEDYKKQNRDAVLNYVLPAFTFLSDGLQNLRDTGNNKRGLCYLPDGKKYYELSVKEQTGSARTIPQ
;
A
#
# COMPACT_ATOMS: atom_id res chain seq x y z
N LYS A 1 8.86 -16.41 -30.80
CA LYS A 1 7.40 -16.52 -30.93
C LYS A 1 6.72 -16.47 -29.56
N LEU A 2 7.05 -17.38 -28.64
CA LEU A 2 6.44 -17.42 -27.28
C LEU A 2 6.57 -16.10 -26.54
N THR A 3 7.74 -15.47 -26.52
CA THR A 3 7.98 -14.17 -25.87
C THR A 3 7.12 -13.07 -26.47
N TYR A 4 6.97 -13.05 -27.80
CA TYR A 4 6.10 -12.10 -28.49
C TYR A 4 4.64 -12.30 -28.09
N ASP A 5 4.17 -13.55 -28.09
CA ASP A 5 2.79 -13.89 -27.75
C ASP A 5 2.47 -13.50 -26.28
N ILE A 6 3.44 -13.68 -25.35
CA ILE A 6 3.30 -13.25 -23.95
C ILE A 6 3.23 -11.71 -23.82
N LEU A 7 4.11 -11.00 -24.51
CA LEU A 7 4.13 -9.53 -24.48
C LEU A 7 2.85 -8.95 -25.11
N GLU A 8 2.41 -9.47 -26.27
CA GLU A 8 1.18 -9.07 -26.91
C GLU A 8 -0.02 -9.27 -26.00
N HIS A 9 -0.12 -10.44 -25.35
CA HIS A 9 -1.18 -10.72 -24.37
C HIS A 9 -1.12 -9.74 -23.19
N SER A 10 0.04 -9.52 -22.60
CA SER A 10 0.22 -8.59 -21.49
C SER A 10 -0.20 -7.15 -21.83
N TYR A 11 0.26 -6.62 -22.96
CA TYR A 11 -0.13 -5.28 -23.39
C TYR A 11 -1.62 -5.18 -23.74
N THR A 12 -2.18 -6.19 -24.39
CA THR A 12 -3.61 -6.22 -24.72
C THR A 12 -4.46 -6.25 -23.44
N SER A 13 -4.10 -7.08 -22.45
CA SER A 13 -4.78 -7.12 -21.16
C SER A 13 -4.68 -5.78 -20.44
N SER A 14 -3.52 -5.15 -20.42
CA SER A 14 -3.34 -3.82 -19.80
C SER A 14 -4.21 -2.75 -20.47
N LEU A 15 -4.35 -2.77 -21.80
CA LEU A 15 -5.24 -1.86 -22.52
C LEU A 15 -6.72 -2.13 -22.21
N GLU A 16 -7.13 -3.39 -22.12
CA GLU A 16 -8.48 -3.78 -21.73
C GLU A 16 -8.83 -3.36 -20.30
N MET A 17 -7.84 -3.39 -19.38
CA MET A 17 -7.98 -2.98 -17.97
C MET A 17 -7.93 -1.45 -17.78
N GLY A 18 -7.33 -0.70 -18.70
CA GLY A 18 -7.14 0.75 -18.56
C GLY A 18 -8.39 1.55 -18.16
N PRO A 19 -9.58 1.30 -18.74
CA PRO A 19 -10.84 1.97 -18.36
C PRO A 19 -11.28 1.68 -16.90
N TYR A 20 -10.73 0.63 -16.28
CA TYR A 20 -11.09 0.16 -14.94
C TYR A 20 -10.06 0.52 -13.87
N LEU A 21 -9.12 1.43 -14.13
CA LEU A 21 -8.08 1.82 -13.18
C LEU A 21 -8.66 2.20 -11.80
N LEU A 22 -9.79 2.89 -11.75
CA LEU A 22 -10.46 3.26 -10.49
C LEU A 22 -11.13 2.09 -9.75
N TYR A 23 -11.13 0.88 -10.32
CA TYR A 23 -11.58 -0.34 -9.63
C TYR A 23 -10.46 -1.00 -8.83
N GLU A 24 -9.21 -0.57 -9.03
CA GLU A 24 -8.08 -1.04 -8.24
C GLU A 24 -8.26 -0.71 -6.76
N GLU A 25 -7.84 -1.64 -5.90
CA GLU A 25 -7.97 -1.53 -4.44
C GLU A 25 -6.58 -1.53 -3.78
N PRO A 26 -5.88 -0.37 -3.76
CA PRO A 26 -4.56 -0.27 -3.11
C PRO A 26 -4.65 -0.44 -1.60
N LEU A 27 -5.82 -0.17 -1.03
CA LEU A 27 -6.12 -0.30 0.38
C LEU A 27 -7.16 -1.41 0.59
N THR A 28 -6.79 -2.43 1.35
CA THR A 28 -7.69 -3.51 1.78
C THR A 28 -7.33 -3.93 3.19
N PRO A 29 -8.27 -4.34 4.04
CA PRO A 29 -7.94 -4.89 5.34
C PRO A 29 -6.94 -6.04 5.20
N LEU A 30 -5.92 -6.11 6.06
CA LEU A 30 -4.86 -7.13 6.16
C LEU A 30 -3.86 -7.19 4.99
N THR A 31 -4.24 -6.87 3.76
CA THR A 31 -3.37 -7.05 2.57
C THR A 31 -3.14 -5.78 1.77
N GLY A 32 -3.76 -4.68 2.16
CA GLY A 32 -3.56 -3.38 1.53
C GLY A 32 -2.20 -2.76 1.86
N THR A 33 -1.87 -1.70 1.17
CA THR A 33 -0.60 -0.97 1.34
C THR A 33 -0.34 -0.57 2.79
N GLN A 34 -1.37 -0.14 3.53
CA GLN A 34 -1.25 0.26 4.94
C GLN A 34 -0.80 -0.89 5.84
N ALA A 35 -1.18 -2.13 5.53
CA ALA A 35 -0.78 -3.30 6.29
C ALA A 35 0.59 -3.85 5.84
N GLN A 36 0.85 -3.84 4.54
CA GLN A 36 2.05 -4.46 3.96
C GLN A 36 3.30 -3.57 4.06
N LEU A 37 3.16 -2.25 3.91
CA LEU A 37 4.31 -1.35 3.92
C LEU A 37 5.15 -1.43 5.21
N PRO A 38 4.58 -1.42 6.42
CA PRO A 38 5.38 -1.60 7.65
C PRO A 38 6.10 -2.94 7.72
N ILE A 39 5.50 -4.01 7.20
CA ILE A 39 6.13 -5.34 7.14
C ILE A 39 7.34 -5.29 6.19
N LEU A 40 7.18 -4.76 4.98
CA LEU A 40 8.27 -4.62 4.02
C LEU A 40 9.42 -3.78 4.58
N LEU A 41 9.12 -2.69 5.28
CA LEU A 41 10.11 -1.87 5.96
C LEU A 41 10.84 -2.66 7.07
N SER A 42 10.10 -3.45 7.84
CA SER A 42 10.69 -4.28 8.89
C SER A 42 11.56 -5.41 8.35
N GLU A 43 11.31 -5.89 7.13
CA GLU A 43 12.07 -6.96 6.47
C GLU A 43 13.22 -6.46 5.60
N TYR A 44 13.33 -5.13 5.39
CA TYR A 44 14.41 -4.55 4.59
C TYR A 44 15.79 -4.96 5.13
N ARG A 45 16.66 -5.44 4.26
CA ARG A 45 17.97 -6.00 4.67
C ARG A 45 19.08 -4.96 4.50
N PHE A 46 19.98 -4.88 5.48
CA PHE A 46 21.18 -4.06 5.44
C PHE A 46 22.41 -4.96 5.30
N TYR A 47 23.18 -4.76 4.27
CA TYR A 47 24.47 -5.41 4.05
C TYR A 47 25.63 -4.44 4.31
N ASN A 48 25.39 -3.14 4.17
CA ASN A 48 26.35 -2.07 4.34
C ASN A 48 25.64 -0.75 4.70
N THR A 49 26.40 0.32 4.88
CA THR A 49 25.86 1.65 5.23
C THR A 49 25.00 2.28 4.12
N ASP A 50 25.30 2.02 2.85
CA ASP A 50 24.56 2.57 1.72
C ASP A 50 23.10 2.05 1.71
N ASP A 51 22.91 0.80 2.17
CA ASP A 51 21.55 0.23 2.33
C ASP A 51 20.78 0.94 3.44
N ILE A 52 21.47 1.32 4.53
CA ILE A 52 20.87 2.07 5.63
C ILE A 52 20.46 3.46 5.16
N ASP A 53 21.33 4.16 4.45
CA ASP A 53 21.07 5.51 3.91
C ASP A 53 19.90 5.46 2.92
N THR A 54 19.85 4.44 2.07
CA THR A 54 18.75 4.20 1.13
C THR A 54 17.44 3.96 1.86
N TYR A 55 17.45 3.13 2.91
CA TYR A 55 16.27 2.87 3.74
C TYR A 55 15.76 4.15 4.44
N LEU A 56 16.66 4.91 5.07
CA LEU A 56 16.29 6.16 5.73
C LEU A 56 15.67 7.16 4.75
N LYS A 57 16.24 7.26 3.54
CA LYS A 57 15.68 8.08 2.46
C LYS A 57 14.32 7.56 2.02
N LEU A 58 14.12 6.24 1.93
CA LEU A 58 12.81 5.66 1.59
C LEU A 58 11.73 6.07 2.60
N LEU A 59 12.03 6.09 3.90
CA LEU A 59 11.08 6.54 4.92
C LEU A 59 10.57 7.97 4.67
N THR A 60 11.42 8.86 4.15
CA THR A 60 11.03 10.24 3.89
C THR A 60 10.09 10.40 2.68
N THR A 61 9.93 9.37 1.84
CA THR A 61 9.02 9.40 0.68
C THR A 61 7.61 8.89 0.98
N ILE A 62 7.41 8.29 2.15
CA ILE A 62 6.12 7.70 2.53
C ILE A 62 4.97 8.73 2.58
N PRO A 63 5.18 9.97 3.07
CA PRO A 63 4.11 10.99 3.05
C PRO A 63 3.58 11.27 1.64
N ASP A 64 4.46 11.45 0.65
CA ASP A 64 4.07 11.71 -0.74
C ASP A 64 3.36 10.49 -1.35
N TYR A 65 3.82 9.29 -1.02
CA TYR A 65 3.18 8.07 -1.45
C TYR A 65 1.74 7.95 -0.90
N PHE A 66 1.53 8.19 0.38
CA PHE A 66 0.19 8.15 0.96
C PHE A 66 -0.70 9.31 0.50
N GLN A 67 -0.11 10.47 0.20
CA GLN A 67 -0.82 11.56 -0.47
C GLN A 67 -1.36 11.12 -1.83
N SER A 68 -0.58 10.37 -2.61
CA SER A 68 -1.03 9.84 -3.90
C SER A 68 -2.17 8.84 -3.75
N ILE A 69 -2.12 7.96 -2.73
CA ILE A 69 -3.20 7.02 -2.41
C ILE A 69 -4.49 7.77 -2.02
N VAL A 70 -4.42 8.75 -1.14
CA VAL A 70 -5.60 9.56 -0.75
C VAL A 70 -6.19 10.29 -1.97
N THR A 71 -5.33 10.77 -2.87
CA THR A 71 -5.77 11.42 -4.12
C THR A 71 -6.50 10.41 -5.03
N PHE A 72 -5.99 9.19 -5.12
CA PHE A 72 -6.63 8.12 -5.88
C PHE A 72 -7.98 7.71 -5.26
N GLU A 73 -8.05 7.50 -3.95
CA GLU A 73 -9.29 7.18 -3.26
C GLU A 73 -10.34 8.30 -3.38
N LYS A 74 -9.89 9.56 -3.42
CA LYS A 74 -10.78 10.70 -3.70
C LYS A 74 -11.32 10.67 -5.13
N ALA A 75 -10.51 10.26 -6.12
CA ALA A 75 -10.99 10.06 -7.49
C ALA A 75 -12.02 8.91 -7.56
N LYS A 76 -11.80 7.80 -6.84
CA LYS A 76 -12.78 6.71 -6.69
C LYS A 76 -14.08 7.21 -6.07
N SER A 77 -13.99 8.00 -5.00
CA SER A 77 -15.17 8.61 -4.35
C SER A 77 -15.98 9.47 -5.32
N ASN A 78 -15.32 10.34 -6.07
CA ASN A 78 -15.97 11.19 -7.08
C ASN A 78 -16.65 10.39 -8.20
N ALA A 79 -16.13 9.20 -8.51
CA ALA A 79 -16.70 8.27 -9.49
C ALA A 79 -17.78 7.33 -8.88
N GLY A 80 -18.06 7.43 -7.58
CA GLY A 80 -18.98 6.53 -6.87
C GLY A 80 -18.44 5.11 -6.68
N LEU A 81 -17.11 4.94 -6.77
CA LEU A 81 -16.41 3.65 -6.68
C LEU A 81 -15.64 3.48 -5.36
N PHE A 82 -15.85 4.38 -4.38
CA PHE A 82 -15.20 4.27 -3.07
C PHE A 82 -15.70 3.03 -2.32
N MET A 83 -14.84 2.48 -1.50
CA MET A 83 -15.10 1.28 -0.71
C MET A 83 -16.30 1.42 0.24
N ALA A 84 -16.83 0.30 0.69
CA ALA A 84 -17.89 0.27 1.70
C ALA A 84 -17.38 0.84 3.04
N SER A 85 -18.26 1.51 3.79
CA SER A 85 -17.89 2.20 5.04
C SER A 85 -17.24 1.27 6.08
N TYR A 86 -17.69 0.02 6.20
CA TYR A 86 -17.08 -0.93 7.13
C TYR A 86 -15.64 -1.32 6.73
N VAL A 87 -15.33 -1.37 5.43
CA VAL A 87 -13.97 -1.60 4.94
C VAL A 87 -13.07 -0.41 5.25
N ALA A 88 -13.59 0.81 5.02
CA ALA A 88 -12.88 2.03 5.38
C ALA A 88 -12.63 2.11 6.90
N ASP A 89 -13.60 1.75 7.74
CA ASP A 89 -13.47 1.74 9.20
C ASP A 89 -12.36 0.78 9.68
N ASP A 90 -12.27 -0.41 9.08
CA ASP A 90 -11.21 -1.38 9.39
C ASP A 90 -9.83 -0.80 9.04
N ILE A 91 -9.66 -0.25 7.84
CA ILE A 91 -8.40 0.35 7.39
C ILE A 91 -8.02 1.57 8.23
N ILE A 92 -8.97 2.44 8.56
CA ILE A 92 -8.79 3.59 9.46
C ILE A 92 -8.27 3.11 10.82
N THR A 93 -8.88 2.06 11.38
CA THR A 93 -8.49 1.48 12.66
C THR A 93 -7.08 0.91 12.62
N GLU A 94 -6.71 0.21 11.54
CA GLU A 94 -5.34 -0.29 11.33
C GLU A 94 -4.33 0.86 11.29
N CYS A 95 -4.60 1.90 10.51
CA CYS A 95 -3.73 3.08 10.40
C CYS A 95 -3.55 3.78 11.75
N GLN A 96 -4.64 4.01 12.49
CA GLN A 96 -4.60 4.65 13.81
C GLN A 96 -3.85 3.81 14.83
N THR A 97 -4.04 2.50 14.82
CA THR A 97 -3.33 1.57 15.69
C THR A 97 -1.83 1.63 15.45
N PHE A 98 -1.42 1.61 14.17
CA PHE A 98 0.00 1.72 13.82
C PHE A 98 0.58 3.09 14.18
N ALA A 99 -0.12 4.19 13.86
CA ALA A 99 0.34 5.56 14.12
C ALA A 99 0.51 5.87 15.62
N THR A 100 -0.29 5.23 16.48
CA THR A 100 -0.25 5.46 17.93
C THR A 100 0.54 4.41 18.72
N MET A 101 1.18 3.47 18.04
CA MET A 101 1.95 2.38 18.65
C MET A 101 3.20 2.92 19.37
N LYS A 102 3.19 2.94 20.71
CA LYS A 102 4.27 3.48 21.55
C LYS A 102 5.63 2.79 21.32
N ASN A 103 5.61 1.46 21.21
CA ASN A 103 6.78 0.63 20.93
C ASN A 103 6.68 0.11 19.51
N ASN A 104 6.78 1.02 18.51
CA ASN A 104 6.70 0.64 17.12
C ASN A 104 7.84 -0.33 16.78
N TYR A 105 7.49 -1.48 16.23
CA TYR A 105 8.45 -2.54 15.92
C TYR A 105 9.50 -2.12 14.87
N LEU A 106 9.26 -1.06 14.08
CA LEU A 106 10.27 -0.49 13.19
C LEU A 106 11.50 0.03 13.94
N TYR A 107 11.38 0.42 15.21
CA TYR A 107 12.54 0.77 16.02
C TYR A 107 13.37 -0.46 16.38
N ALA A 108 12.73 -1.46 16.99
CA ALA A 108 13.43 -2.66 17.47
C ALA A 108 14.03 -3.48 16.34
N THR A 109 13.32 -3.63 15.21
CA THR A 109 13.83 -4.37 14.06
C THR A 109 15.01 -3.65 13.41
N PHE A 110 14.95 -2.32 13.30
CA PHE A 110 16.07 -1.53 12.79
C PHE A 110 17.29 -1.62 13.72
N ASP A 111 17.10 -1.36 15.03
CA ASP A 111 18.16 -1.40 16.01
C ASP A 111 18.91 -2.74 15.99
N SER A 112 18.17 -3.86 15.95
CA SER A 112 18.73 -5.22 15.86
C SER A 112 19.59 -5.44 14.59
N LYS A 113 19.15 -4.88 13.44
CA LYS A 113 19.90 -4.99 12.18
C LYS A 113 21.17 -4.15 12.20
N ILE A 114 21.12 -2.94 12.79
CA ILE A 114 22.31 -2.09 12.95
C ILE A 114 23.33 -2.78 13.84
N ASP A 115 22.90 -3.38 14.96
CA ASP A 115 23.80 -4.10 15.86
C ASP A 115 24.48 -5.29 15.17
N ALA A 116 23.80 -5.98 14.29
CA ALA A 116 24.36 -7.09 13.52
C ALA A 116 25.47 -6.69 12.53
N LEU A 117 25.52 -5.43 12.11
CA LEU A 117 26.56 -4.90 11.21
C LEU A 117 27.89 -4.61 11.92
N ASN A 118 27.95 -4.65 13.26
CA ASN A 118 29.14 -4.39 14.06
C ASN A 118 29.85 -3.06 13.69
N LEU A 119 29.09 -2.00 13.44
CA LEU A 119 29.58 -0.66 13.16
C LEU A 119 30.20 -0.03 14.43
N PRO A 120 31.03 1.01 14.31
CA PRO A 120 31.49 1.80 15.47
C PRO A 120 30.29 2.30 16.29
N ALA A 121 30.36 2.25 17.63
CA ALA A 121 29.26 2.55 18.51
C ALA A 121 28.60 3.91 18.24
N ALA A 122 29.40 4.95 18.00
CA ALA A 122 28.86 6.28 17.67
C ALA A 122 28.06 6.28 16.35
N THR A 123 28.51 5.54 15.34
CA THR A 123 27.81 5.41 14.06
C THR A 123 26.50 4.63 14.21
N SER A 124 26.52 3.53 14.99
CA SER A 124 25.31 2.75 15.28
C SER A 124 24.26 3.60 15.98
N GLU A 125 24.63 4.34 17.00
CA GLU A 125 23.70 5.19 17.75
C GLU A 125 23.14 6.33 16.89
N ASP A 126 23.95 6.90 16.00
CA ASP A 126 23.50 7.93 15.06
C ASP A 126 22.45 7.38 14.08
N TYR A 127 22.68 6.21 13.48
CA TYR A 127 21.70 5.57 12.60
C TYR A 127 20.40 5.20 13.35
N LYS A 128 20.48 4.66 14.54
CA LYS A 128 19.31 4.36 15.36
C LYS A 128 18.50 5.63 15.66
N LYS A 129 19.18 6.73 15.97
CA LYS A 129 18.52 8.02 16.17
C LYS A 129 17.86 8.52 14.89
N GLN A 130 18.57 8.49 13.76
CA GLN A 130 18.02 8.89 12.45
C GLN A 130 16.75 8.08 12.09
N ASN A 131 16.75 6.77 12.32
CA ASN A 131 15.55 5.95 12.11
C ASN A 131 14.39 6.37 13.00
N ARG A 132 14.62 6.60 14.30
CA ARG A 132 13.57 7.08 15.21
C ARG A 132 13.01 8.41 14.74
N ASP A 133 13.87 9.35 14.37
CA ASP A 133 13.48 10.66 13.87
C ASP A 133 12.69 10.53 12.56
N ALA A 134 13.11 9.67 11.63
CA ALA A 134 12.41 9.44 10.36
C ALA A 134 11.04 8.80 10.57
N VAL A 135 10.94 7.77 11.42
CA VAL A 135 9.65 7.15 11.73
C VAL A 135 8.69 8.16 12.38
N LEU A 136 9.16 8.93 13.36
CA LEU A 136 8.35 9.93 14.07
C LEU A 136 7.89 11.08 13.16
N ASN A 137 8.74 11.54 12.25
CA ASN A 137 8.47 12.75 11.48
C ASN A 137 7.84 12.47 10.12
N TYR A 138 7.98 11.26 9.57
CA TYR A 138 7.48 10.93 8.24
C TYR A 138 6.50 9.76 8.26
N VAL A 139 6.85 8.63 8.90
CA VAL A 139 6.04 7.41 8.81
C VAL A 139 4.74 7.54 9.61
N LEU A 140 4.82 7.80 10.90
CA LEU A 140 3.63 7.86 11.76
C LEU A 140 2.65 8.98 11.33
N PRO A 141 3.13 10.21 10.99
CA PRO A 141 2.23 11.25 10.46
C PRO A 141 1.59 10.88 9.14
N ALA A 142 2.28 10.13 8.27
CA ALA A 142 1.69 9.68 7.01
C ALA A 142 0.52 8.69 7.21
N PHE A 143 0.62 7.79 8.18
CA PHE A 143 -0.49 6.91 8.57
C PHE A 143 -1.67 7.68 9.16
N THR A 144 -1.41 8.70 9.98
CA THR A 144 -2.45 9.60 10.47
C THR A 144 -3.13 10.33 9.32
N PHE A 145 -2.34 10.88 8.39
CA PHE A 145 -2.87 11.56 7.20
C PHE A 145 -3.74 10.62 6.33
N LEU A 146 -3.31 9.36 6.13
CA LEU A 146 -4.09 8.37 5.39
C LEU A 146 -5.42 8.09 6.10
N SER A 147 -5.39 7.87 7.41
CA SER A 147 -6.58 7.65 8.24
C SER A 147 -7.57 8.83 8.13
N ASP A 148 -7.09 10.05 8.26
CA ASP A 148 -7.91 11.28 8.17
C ASP A 148 -8.49 11.44 6.76
N GLY A 149 -7.70 11.14 5.74
CA GLY A 149 -8.14 11.15 4.34
C GLY A 149 -9.29 10.20 4.08
N LEU A 150 -9.20 8.97 4.57
CA LEU A 150 -10.26 7.97 4.45
C LEU A 150 -11.50 8.33 5.29
N GLN A 151 -11.31 8.88 6.49
CA GLN A 151 -12.41 9.35 7.33
C GLN A 151 -13.25 10.43 6.62
N ASN A 152 -12.60 11.33 5.89
CA ASN A 152 -13.28 12.37 5.10
C ASN A 152 -14.04 11.81 3.88
N LEU A 153 -13.66 10.64 3.39
CA LEU A 153 -14.31 9.96 2.26
C LEU A 153 -15.32 8.89 2.70
N ARG A 154 -15.41 8.63 4.00
CA ARG A 154 -16.33 7.66 4.57
C ARG A 154 -17.76 7.95 4.12
N ASP A 155 -18.52 6.92 3.83
CA ASP A 155 -19.92 6.99 3.37
C ASP A 155 -20.14 7.63 1.97
N THR A 156 -19.08 7.98 1.23
CA THR A 156 -19.20 8.44 -0.17
C THR A 156 -19.37 7.31 -1.18
N GLY A 157 -19.08 6.07 -0.77
CA GLY A 157 -19.25 4.88 -1.62
C GLY A 157 -20.71 4.49 -1.80
N ASN A 158 -21.09 4.17 -3.03
CA ASN A 158 -22.43 3.69 -3.35
C ASN A 158 -22.59 2.19 -3.16
N ASN A 159 -21.49 1.48 -2.94
CA ASN A 159 -21.43 0.03 -2.83
C ASN A 159 -21.32 -0.42 -1.37
N LYS A 160 -22.32 -1.20 -0.92
CA LYS A 160 -22.35 -1.76 0.44
C LYS A 160 -21.99 -3.25 0.51
N ARG A 161 -21.72 -3.90 -0.63
CA ARG A 161 -21.67 -5.37 -0.69
C ARG A 161 -20.49 -5.97 -1.44
N GLY A 162 -19.77 -5.21 -2.28
CA GLY A 162 -18.62 -5.71 -3.04
C GLY A 162 -18.68 -5.44 -4.54
N LEU A 163 -17.68 -5.92 -5.25
CA LEU A 163 -17.38 -5.58 -6.64
C LEU A 163 -18.54 -5.76 -7.61
N CYS A 164 -19.33 -6.83 -7.49
CA CYS A 164 -20.43 -7.11 -8.41
C CYS A 164 -21.58 -6.09 -8.37
N TYR A 165 -21.61 -5.21 -7.37
CA TYR A 165 -22.60 -4.15 -7.24
C TYR A 165 -22.10 -2.79 -7.73
N LEU A 166 -20.84 -2.71 -8.16
CA LEU A 166 -20.32 -1.52 -8.85
C LEU A 166 -20.79 -1.51 -10.31
N PRO A 167 -20.93 -0.32 -10.91
CA PRO A 167 -21.11 -0.23 -12.38
C PRO A 167 -19.99 -1.05 -13.05
N ASP A 168 -20.26 -1.79 -14.10
CA ASP A 168 -19.28 -2.65 -14.79
C ASP A 168 -18.45 -3.63 -13.91
N GLY A 169 -18.77 -3.78 -12.62
CA GLY A 169 -18.01 -4.62 -11.69
C GLY A 169 -17.88 -6.07 -12.13
N LYS A 170 -18.94 -6.62 -12.79
CA LYS A 170 -18.88 -7.96 -13.37
C LYS A 170 -17.84 -8.05 -14.48
N LYS A 171 -17.81 -7.07 -15.38
CA LYS A 171 -16.87 -7.03 -16.50
C LYS A 171 -15.42 -6.86 -16.02
N TYR A 172 -15.21 -5.97 -15.04
CA TYR A 172 -13.91 -5.83 -14.38
C TYR A 172 -13.46 -7.16 -13.78
N TYR A 173 -14.34 -7.86 -13.06
CA TYR A 173 -14.02 -9.15 -12.46
C TYR A 173 -13.65 -10.21 -13.51
N GLU A 174 -14.37 -10.30 -14.61
CA GLU A 174 -14.07 -11.21 -15.72
C GLU A 174 -12.68 -10.92 -16.32
N LEU A 175 -12.35 -9.65 -16.53
CA LEU A 175 -11.02 -9.24 -17.01
C LEU A 175 -9.91 -9.58 -16.01
N SER A 176 -10.12 -9.29 -14.72
CA SER A 176 -9.16 -9.60 -13.66
C SER A 176 -8.88 -11.11 -13.56
N VAL A 177 -9.91 -11.94 -13.66
CA VAL A 177 -9.74 -13.41 -13.64
C VAL A 177 -8.97 -13.87 -14.87
N LYS A 178 -9.30 -13.33 -16.06
CA LYS A 178 -8.59 -13.63 -17.32
C LYS A 178 -7.09 -13.26 -17.20
N GLU A 179 -6.78 -12.10 -16.65
CA GLU A 179 -5.42 -11.64 -16.46
C GLU A 179 -4.64 -12.52 -15.47
N GLN A 180 -5.22 -12.79 -14.31
CA GLN A 180 -4.55 -13.57 -13.25
C GLN A 180 -4.39 -15.05 -13.60
N THR A 181 -5.29 -15.63 -14.38
CA THR A 181 -5.25 -17.06 -14.71
C THR A 181 -4.64 -17.34 -16.07
N GLY A 182 -4.49 -16.33 -16.94
CA GLY A 182 -4.11 -16.49 -18.34
C GLY A 182 -5.13 -17.30 -19.17
N SER A 183 -6.36 -17.50 -18.65
CA SER A 183 -7.39 -18.32 -19.28
C SER A 183 -8.40 -17.47 -20.04
N ALA A 184 -8.67 -17.86 -21.30
CA ALA A 184 -9.73 -17.26 -22.09
C ALA A 184 -11.13 -17.85 -21.80
N ARG A 185 -11.27 -18.71 -20.78
CA ARG A 185 -12.56 -19.30 -20.41
C ARG A 185 -13.50 -18.26 -19.82
N THR A 186 -14.76 -18.33 -20.16
CA THR A 186 -15.81 -17.53 -19.53
C THR A 186 -16.10 -18.02 -18.11
N ILE A 187 -16.41 -17.09 -17.22
CA ILE A 187 -16.86 -17.41 -15.87
C ILE A 187 -18.33 -17.84 -15.96
N PRO A 188 -18.71 -19.04 -15.50
CA PRO A 188 -20.11 -19.42 -15.41
C PRO A 188 -20.91 -18.42 -14.57
N GLN A 189 -22.11 -18.11 -15.01
CA GLN A 189 -23.02 -17.24 -14.24
C GLN A 189 -23.53 -17.93 -12.99
#